data_eaa7db82bc8e51a0ee85abb6871a4c0d
#
_entry.id   eaa7db82bc8e51a0ee85abb6871a4c0d
#
_cell.length_a   1.000
_cell.length_b   1.000
_cell.length_c   1.000
_cell.angle_alpha   90.00
_cell.angle_beta   90.00
_cell.angle_gamma   90.00
#
_symmetry.space_group_name_H-M   'P 1'
#
loop_
_entity.id
_entity.type
_entity.pdbx_description
1 polymer ?
#
loop_
_entity_poly.entity_id
_entity_poly.type
_entity_poly.pdbx_seq_one_letter_code
_entity_poly.pdbx_strand_id
1 'polypeptide(L)'
;MEKEISEKDLDIKIKILAKQINDAHRGDPTPVVMVCVLNGGFMFFSDLVKAITIPIEIDFIRCKSYYSRKQGDLVISKDLETKIKGKHVYLVDDILDSGNTMKAVSKFLQVKDPKSITPVVAIYKKNGDFEKVYHILYQDSDSIFDPWYIGYGMDDENGHNRNLSTIYTI
;
A
#
# COMPACT_ATOMS: atom_id res chain seq x y z
N MET A 1 -21.57 10.66 1.82
CA MET A 1 -20.58 9.95 1.00
C MET A 1 -20.35 10.76 -0.25
N GLU A 2 -19.14 11.24 -0.43
CA GLU A 2 -18.74 12.04 -1.58
C GLU A 2 -17.66 11.29 -2.36
N LYS A 3 -17.69 11.35 -3.71
CA LYS A 3 -16.71 10.65 -4.55
C LYS A 3 -15.41 11.46 -4.58
N GLU A 4 -14.34 10.90 -4.06
CA GLU A 4 -13.01 11.55 -4.01
C GLU A 4 -12.31 11.55 -5.38
N ILE A 5 -12.47 10.47 -6.15
CA ILE A 5 -11.84 10.30 -7.45
C ILE A 5 -12.74 9.52 -8.40
N SER A 6 -12.74 9.85 -9.70
CA SER A 6 -13.43 9.04 -10.71
C SER A 6 -12.64 7.77 -11.04
N GLU A 7 -13.33 6.71 -11.47
CA GLU A 7 -12.67 5.45 -11.90
C GLU A 7 -11.68 5.69 -13.05
N LYS A 8 -12.02 6.63 -13.96
CA LYS A 8 -11.14 7.02 -15.08
C LYS A 8 -9.86 7.68 -14.60
N ASP A 9 -9.97 8.62 -13.65
CA ASP A 9 -8.80 9.32 -13.12
C ASP A 9 -7.94 8.38 -12.25
N LEU A 10 -8.59 7.46 -11.54
CA LEU A 10 -7.92 6.41 -10.78
C LEU A 10 -7.07 5.54 -11.70
N ASP A 11 -7.63 5.04 -12.81
CA ASP A 11 -6.92 4.24 -13.82
C ASP A 11 -5.72 5.01 -14.42
N ILE A 12 -5.90 6.29 -14.74
CA ILE A 12 -4.82 7.14 -15.27
C ILE A 12 -3.69 7.27 -14.23
N LYS A 13 -4.01 7.56 -12.97
CA LYS A 13 -3.01 7.71 -11.90
C LYS A 13 -2.27 6.41 -11.62
N ILE A 14 -2.94 5.27 -11.65
CA ILE A 14 -2.32 3.95 -11.50
C ILE A 14 -1.32 3.67 -12.63
N LYS A 15 -1.67 3.98 -13.88
CA LYS A 15 -0.78 3.82 -15.04
C LYS A 15 0.46 4.72 -14.95
N ILE A 16 0.29 5.95 -14.48
CA ILE A 16 1.42 6.86 -14.22
C ILE A 16 2.34 6.29 -13.14
N LEU A 17 1.78 5.81 -12.04
CA LEU A 17 2.52 5.20 -10.96
C LEU A 17 3.26 3.93 -11.39
N ALA A 18 2.59 3.05 -12.13
CA ALA A 18 3.19 1.84 -12.69
C ALA A 18 4.36 2.18 -13.61
N LYS A 19 4.22 3.23 -14.44
CA LYS A 19 5.32 3.71 -15.28
C LYS A 19 6.51 4.18 -14.46
N GLN A 20 6.30 4.90 -13.37
CA GLN A 20 7.38 5.33 -12.49
C GLN A 20 8.15 4.14 -11.89
N ILE A 21 7.43 3.09 -11.48
CA ILE A 21 8.04 1.86 -10.95
C ILE A 21 8.81 1.13 -12.06
N ASN A 22 8.23 0.97 -13.25
CA ASN A 22 8.90 0.34 -14.38
C ASN A 22 10.20 1.08 -14.75
N ASP A 23 10.15 2.41 -14.80
CA ASP A 23 11.30 3.24 -15.15
C ASP A 23 12.41 3.17 -14.07
N ALA A 24 12.06 3.02 -12.79
CA ALA A 24 13.01 2.88 -11.70
C ALA A 24 13.85 1.59 -11.77
N HIS A 25 13.37 0.58 -12.50
CA HIS A 25 14.08 -0.70 -12.69
C HIS A 25 14.63 -0.89 -14.10
N ARG A 26 14.64 0.17 -14.91
CA ARG A 26 15.20 0.10 -16.25
C ARG A 26 16.69 -0.20 -16.19
N GLY A 27 17.10 -1.38 -16.68
CA GLY A 27 18.50 -1.83 -16.68
C GLY A 27 18.98 -2.40 -15.34
N ASP A 28 18.15 -2.47 -14.30
CA ASP A 28 18.46 -3.19 -13.06
C ASP A 28 17.95 -4.64 -13.16
N PRO A 29 18.86 -5.65 -13.16
CA PRO A 29 18.46 -7.05 -13.22
C PRO A 29 17.95 -7.61 -11.90
N THR A 30 17.95 -6.82 -10.84
CA THR A 30 17.50 -7.27 -9.50
C THR A 30 16.02 -7.61 -9.51
N PRO A 31 15.62 -8.81 -9.05
CA PRO A 31 14.21 -9.19 -8.99
C PRO A 31 13.37 -8.25 -8.13
N VAL A 32 12.13 -8.05 -8.57
CA VAL A 32 11.13 -7.20 -7.90
C VAL A 32 10.00 -8.06 -7.35
N VAL A 33 9.66 -7.84 -6.09
CA VAL A 33 8.52 -8.47 -5.42
C VAL A 33 7.51 -7.39 -5.02
N MET A 34 6.28 -7.54 -5.47
CA MET A 34 5.16 -6.71 -5.06
C MET A 34 4.41 -7.43 -3.92
N VAL A 35 4.32 -6.82 -2.76
CA VAL A 35 3.69 -7.39 -1.56
C VAL A 35 2.45 -6.57 -1.20
N CYS A 36 1.29 -7.20 -1.21
CA CYS A 36 0.04 -6.57 -0.79
C CYS A 36 -0.19 -6.73 0.72
N VAL A 37 -0.47 -5.64 1.40
CA VAL A 37 -0.96 -5.66 2.79
C VAL A 37 -2.47 -5.89 2.78
N LEU A 38 -2.91 -7.01 3.34
CA LEU A 38 -4.32 -7.38 3.40
C LEU A 38 -4.98 -6.85 4.69
N ASN A 39 -6.28 -6.40 4.62
CA ASN A 39 -7.17 -6.54 3.46
C ASN A 39 -7.25 -5.28 2.60
N GLY A 40 -7.05 -4.09 3.16
CA GLY A 40 -7.36 -2.80 2.52
C GLY A 40 -6.73 -2.61 1.14
N GLY A 41 -5.47 -2.99 0.98
CA GLY A 41 -4.70 -2.78 -0.24
C GLY A 41 -5.09 -3.62 -1.46
N PHE A 42 -6.00 -4.62 -1.33
CA PHE A 42 -6.17 -5.66 -2.37
C PHE A 42 -6.65 -5.14 -3.73
N MET A 43 -7.56 -4.15 -3.77
CA MET A 43 -8.07 -3.63 -5.05
C MET A 43 -7.01 -2.78 -5.74
N PHE A 44 -6.40 -1.86 -5.01
CA PHE A 44 -5.30 -1.04 -5.52
C PHE A 44 -4.14 -1.91 -6.01
N PHE A 45 -3.75 -2.92 -5.22
CA PHE A 45 -2.72 -3.88 -5.61
C PHE A 45 -3.05 -4.60 -6.92
N SER A 46 -4.29 -5.12 -7.05
CA SER A 46 -4.73 -5.81 -8.26
C SER A 46 -4.62 -4.95 -9.52
N ASP A 47 -5.01 -3.69 -9.44
CA ASP A 47 -4.96 -2.79 -10.60
C ASP A 47 -3.52 -2.34 -10.89
N LEU A 48 -2.73 -2.08 -9.85
CA LEU A 48 -1.33 -1.69 -10.00
C LEU A 48 -0.50 -2.79 -10.66
N VAL A 49 -0.58 -4.04 -10.19
CA VAL A 49 0.23 -5.14 -10.75
C VAL A 49 -0.12 -5.46 -12.20
N LYS A 50 -1.37 -5.26 -12.62
CA LYS A 50 -1.78 -5.38 -14.02
C LYS A 50 -1.17 -4.30 -14.93
N ALA A 51 -0.84 -3.13 -14.37
CA ALA A 51 -0.22 -2.02 -15.10
C ALA A 51 1.31 -2.08 -15.12
N ILE A 52 1.94 -2.88 -14.25
CA ILE A 52 3.39 -3.11 -14.23
C ILE A 52 3.78 -3.96 -15.44
N THR A 53 4.86 -3.59 -16.14
CA THR A 53 5.31 -4.28 -17.36
C THR A 53 6.64 -5.01 -17.19
N ILE A 54 7.40 -4.71 -16.12
CA ILE A 54 8.59 -5.49 -15.78
C ILE A 54 8.18 -6.83 -15.15
N PRO A 55 9.03 -7.87 -15.22
CA PRO A 55 8.80 -9.12 -14.49
C PRO A 55 8.73 -8.88 -12.98
N ILE A 56 7.67 -9.35 -12.34
CA ILE A 56 7.46 -9.25 -10.89
C ILE A 56 7.02 -10.57 -10.30
N GLU A 57 7.40 -10.82 -9.06
CA GLU A 57 6.76 -11.79 -8.19
C GLU A 57 5.70 -11.06 -7.35
N ILE A 58 4.61 -11.74 -7.01
CA ILE A 58 3.57 -11.17 -6.15
C ILE A 58 3.38 -12.04 -4.91
N ASP A 59 3.14 -11.38 -3.77
CA ASP A 59 2.84 -12.05 -2.50
C ASP A 59 1.93 -11.19 -1.63
N PHE A 60 1.46 -11.74 -0.54
CA PHE A 60 0.51 -11.13 0.37
C PHE A 60 0.98 -11.27 1.81
N ILE A 61 0.88 -10.19 2.57
CA ILE A 61 1.11 -10.19 4.01
C ILE A 61 -0.18 -9.73 4.71
N ARG A 62 -0.50 -10.31 5.84
CA ARG A 62 -1.63 -9.88 6.65
C ARG A 62 -1.20 -9.58 8.06
N CYS A 63 -1.52 -8.39 8.50
CA CYS A 63 -1.31 -7.96 9.87
C CYS A 63 -2.64 -7.60 10.54
N LYS A 64 -2.70 -7.75 11.85
CA LYS A 64 -3.83 -7.35 12.69
C LYS A 64 -3.31 -6.52 13.85
N SER A 65 -3.96 -5.40 14.11
CA SER A 65 -3.75 -4.65 15.35
C SER A 65 -4.48 -5.37 16.48
N TYR A 66 -3.75 -5.78 17.52
CA TYR A 66 -4.39 -6.25 18.74
C TYR A 66 -4.60 -5.08 19.70
N TYR A 67 -5.84 -4.77 20.01
CA TYR A 67 -6.19 -3.90 21.13
C TYR A 67 -6.02 -4.67 22.45
N SER A 68 -4.78 -5.00 22.83
CA SER A 68 -4.49 -5.40 24.20
C SER A 68 -4.02 -4.17 24.99
N ARG A 69 -4.14 -4.22 26.33
CA ARG A 69 -3.87 -3.10 27.25
C ARG A 69 -2.46 -2.45 27.17
N LYS A 70 -1.61 -2.93 26.27
CA LYS A 70 -0.35 -2.29 25.88
C LYS A 70 -0.47 -1.94 24.39
N GLN A 71 -0.46 -0.66 24.12
CA GLN A 71 -0.60 -0.01 22.82
C GLN A 71 0.37 -0.63 21.79
N GLY A 72 -0.17 -1.27 20.72
CA GLY A 72 0.53 -1.27 19.44
C GLY A 72 1.30 -2.50 19.01
N ASP A 73 1.10 -3.70 19.56
CA ASP A 73 1.71 -4.90 18.97
C ASP A 73 0.92 -5.34 17.73
N LEU A 74 1.52 -5.10 16.56
CA LEU A 74 1.00 -5.59 15.29
C LEU A 74 1.40 -7.06 15.15
N VAL A 75 0.41 -7.94 14.99
CA VAL A 75 0.64 -9.37 14.79
C VAL A 75 0.53 -9.71 13.30
N ILE A 76 1.58 -10.31 12.76
CA ILE A 76 1.58 -10.89 11.41
C ILE A 76 0.81 -12.19 11.45
N SER A 77 -0.39 -12.21 10.87
CA SER A 77 -1.25 -13.41 10.81
C SER A 77 -1.04 -14.24 9.54
N LYS A 78 -0.44 -13.65 8.49
CA LYS A 78 0.08 -14.34 7.30
C LYS A 78 1.41 -13.70 6.92
N ASP A 79 2.46 -14.50 6.90
CA ASP A 79 3.79 -14.11 6.39
C ASP A 79 3.91 -14.37 4.88
N LEU A 80 4.97 -13.88 4.29
CA LEU A 80 5.31 -14.12 2.88
C LEU A 80 5.66 -15.60 2.63
N GLU A 81 5.28 -16.08 1.48
CA GLU A 81 5.70 -17.38 0.92
C GLU A 81 6.92 -17.21 0.00
N THR A 82 7.05 -16.03 -0.61
CA THR A 82 8.15 -15.67 -1.50
C THR A 82 9.41 -15.28 -0.70
N LYS A 83 10.56 -15.80 -1.14
CA LYS A 83 11.87 -15.36 -0.60
C LYS A 83 12.21 -13.99 -1.15
N ILE A 84 12.46 -13.01 -0.25
CA ILE A 84 12.74 -11.62 -0.61
C ILE A 84 14.19 -11.21 -0.44
N LYS A 85 15.07 -12.10 0.01
CA LYS A 85 16.49 -11.79 0.20
C LYS A 85 17.13 -11.25 -1.07
N GLY A 86 17.76 -10.08 -0.97
CA GLY A 86 18.45 -9.41 -2.07
C GLY A 86 17.53 -8.86 -3.17
N LYS A 87 16.21 -8.90 -3.01
CA LYS A 87 15.24 -8.40 -3.98
C LYS A 87 14.73 -7.00 -3.61
N HIS A 88 14.25 -6.25 -4.60
CA HIS A 88 13.47 -5.05 -4.35
C HIS A 88 12.04 -5.42 -3.94
N VAL A 89 11.57 -4.91 -2.82
CA VAL A 89 10.22 -5.14 -2.31
C VAL A 89 9.42 -3.83 -2.40
N TYR A 90 8.28 -3.87 -3.08
CA TYR A 90 7.27 -2.83 -3.03
C TYR A 90 6.15 -3.29 -2.08
N LEU A 91 6.01 -2.60 -0.95
CA LEU A 91 4.99 -2.91 0.04
C LEU A 91 3.76 -2.05 -0.22
N VAL A 92 2.69 -2.68 -0.73
CA VAL A 92 1.50 -2.02 -1.25
C VAL A 92 0.36 -2.08 -0.24
N ASP A 93 -0.21 -0.92 0.09
CA ASP A 93 -1.35 -0.78 1.00
C ASP A 93 -2.38 0.23 0.45
N ASP A 94 -3.53 0.35 1.09
CA ASP A 94 -4.56 1.32 0.74
C ASP A 94 -4.19 2.74 1.17
N ILE A 95 -3.87 2.93 2.43
CA ILE A 95 -3.60 4.25 3.01
C ILE A 95 -2.37 4.22 3.93
N LEU A 96 -1.52 5.21 3.77
CA LEU A 96 -0.48 5.51 4.75
C LEU A 96 -0.91 6.75 5.53
N ASP A 97 -1.48 6.51 6.71
CA ASP A 97 -1.91 7.55 7.65
C ASP A 97 -0.82 7.79 8.70
N SER A 98 -0.88 7.20 9.87
CA SER A 98 0.15 7.32 10.92
C SER A 98 1.49 6.64 10.55
N GLY A 99 1.49 5.78 9.55
CA GLY A 99 2.64 4.97 9.14
C GLY A 99 2.98 3.79 10.06
N ASN A 100 2.22 3.58 11.13
CA ASN A 100 2.54 2.52 12.11
C ASN A 100 2.51 1.13 11.49
N THR A 101 1.49 0.80 10.71
CA THR A 101 1.38 -0.48 10.00
C THR A 101 2.54 -0.66 9.04
N MET A 102 2.79 0.34 8.19
CA MET A 102 3.84 0.29 7.18
C MET A 102 5.23 0.14 7.82
N LYS A 103 5.53 0.89 8.89
CA LYS A 103 6.78 0.79 9.65
C LYS A 103 6.96 -0.58 10.29
N ALA A 104 5.91 -1.11 10.92
CA ALA A 104 5.97 -2.42 11.59
C ALA A 104 6.17 -3.56 10.58
N VAL A 105 5.43 -3.56 9.47
CA VAL A 105 5.59 -4.56 8.41
C VAL A 105 6.96 -4.43 7.74
N SER A 106 7.42 -3.22 7.44
CA SER A 106 8.76 -2.99 6.88
C SER A 106 9.86 -3.53 7.81
N LYS A 107 9.78 -3.25 9.11
CA LYS A 107 10.72 -3.78 10.10
C LYS A 107 10.71 -5.31 10.17
N PHE A 108 9.52 -5.91 10.11
CA PHE A 108 9.38 -7.37 10.07
C PHE A 108 10.02 -7.98 8.81
N LEU A 109 9.83 -7.35 7.65
CA LEU A 109 10.41 -7.82 6.38
C LEU A 109 11.92 -7.55 6.29
N GLN A 110 12.43 -6.49 6.93
CA GLN A 110 13.85 -6.12 6.88
C GLN A 110 14.77 -7.22 7.41
N VAL A 111 14.34 -8.02 8.38
CA VAL A 111 15.13 -9.16 8.91
C VAL A 111 15.31 -10.30 7.91
N LYS A 112 14.55 -10.29 6.81
CA LYS A 112 14.66 -11.23 5.69
C LYS A 112 15.67 -10.78 4.63
N ASP A 113 16.41 -9.69 4.89
CA ASP A 113 17.52 -9.19 4.08
C ASP A 113 17.12 -8.80 2.62
N PRO A 114 16.04 -8.04 2.38
CA PRO A 114 15.74 -7.51 1.06
C PRO A 114 16.77 -6.44 0.64
N LYS A 115 16.94 -6.21 -0.67
CA LYS A 115 17.77 -5.11 -1.19
C LYS A 115 17.17 -3.74 -0.86
N SER A 116 15.84 -3.62 -0.94
CA SER A 116 15.09 -2.43 -0.52
C SER A 116 13.65 -2.79 -0.17
N ILE A 117 13.02 -1.93 0.65
CA ILE A 117 11.57 -1.94 0.88
C ILE A 117 11.07 -0.53 0.57
N THR A 118 10.13 -0.41 -0.36
CA THR A 118 9.55 0.87 -0.78
C THR A 118 8.04 0.82 -0.62
N PRO A 119 7.44 1.71 0.20
CA PRO A 119 5.99 1.82 0.34
C PRO A 119 5.32 2.31 -0.94
N VAL A 120 4.17 1.74 -1.24
CA VAL A 120 3.26 2.14 -2.33
C VAL A 120 1.85 2.16 -1.80
N VAL A 121 1.15 3.28 -1.87
CA VAL A 121 -0.19 3.41 -1.30
C VAL A 121 -1.15 4.11 -2.24
N ALA A 122 -2.44 3.82 -2.12
CA ALA A 122 -3.43 4.60 -2.86
C ALA A 122 -3.50 6.03 -2.29
N ILE A 123 -3.52 6.18 -0.97
CA ILE A 123 -3.59 7.48 -0.31
C ILE A 123 -2.39 7.66 0.62
N TYR A 124 -1.66 8.75 0.44
CA TYR A 124 -0.59 9.16 1.33
C TYR A 124 -1.01 10.40 2.12
N LYS A 125 -1.22 10.22 3.42
CA LYS A 125 -1.28 11.32 4.39
C LYS A 125 0.14 11.56 4.88
N LYS A 126 0.64 12.80 4.84
CA LYS A 126 2.03 13.16 5.17
C LYS A 126 2.36 12.93 6.65
N ASN A 127 2.36 11.67 7.08
CA ASN A 127 2.68 11.23 8.44
C ASN A 127 3.62 10.04 8.41
N GLY A 128 4.90 10.24 8.14
CA GLY A 128 5.85 9.14 8.21
C GLY A 128 7.24 9.49 7.70
N ASP A 129 8.26 8.98 8.42
CA ASP A 129 9.67 9.15 8.07
C ASP A 129 10.08 8.10 7.03
N PHE A 130 9.42 8.10 5.86
CA PHE A 130 9.82 7.28 4.73
C PHE A 130 10.56 8.15 3.72
N GLU A 131 11.73 7.70 3.29
CA GLU A 131 12.54 8.42 2.30
C GLU A 131 11.80 8.59 0.97
N LYS A 132 11.01 7.58 0.58
CA LYS A 132 10.21 7.57 -0.65
C LYS A 132 8.92 6.80 -0.45
N VAL A 133 7.81 7.39 -0.87
CA VAL A 133 6.49 6.74 -0.94
C VAL A 133 5.91 6.98 -2.32
N TYR A 134 5.53 5.92 -3.02
CA TYR A 134 4.72 6.02 -4.23
C TYR A 134 3.23 6.09 -3.86
N HIS A 135 2.49 7.01 -4.46
CA HIS A 135 1.07 7.21 -4.17
C HIS A 135 0.29 7.75 -5.36
N ILE A 136 -1.02 7.60 -5.34
CA ILE A 136 -1.93 8.13 -6.35
C ILE A 136 -2.74 9.35 -5.86
N LEU A 137 -3.02 9.40 -4.56
CA LEU A 137 -3.64 10.56 -3.90
C LEU A 137 -2.73 11.01 -2.76
N TYR A 138 -2.64 12.33 -2.59
CA TYR A 138 -1.91 12.96 -1.50
C TYR A 138 -2.84 13.84 -0.68
N GLN A 139 -2.77 13.71 0.63
CA GLN A 139 -3.46 14.57 1.58
C GLN A 139 -2.44 15.22 2.51
N ASP A 140 -2.51 16.52 2.69
CA ASP A 140 -1.68 17.23 3.65
C ASP A 140 -2.17 16.93 5.07
N SER A 141 -1.26 16.53 5.96
CA SER A 141 -1.56 16.27 7.37
C SER A 141 -1.99 17.53 8.15
N ASP A 142 -1.62 18.72 7.64
CA ASP A 142 -1.99 19.99 8.24
C ASP A 142 -3.39 20.47 7.82
N SER A 143 -4.08 19.69 6.98
CA SER A 143 -5.46 19.98 6.60
C SER A 143 -6.38 19.87 7.82
N ILE A 144 -7.23 20.88 8.02
CA ILE A 144 -8.31 20.86 9.03
C ILE A 144 -9.33 19.77 8.71
N PHE A 145 -9.39 19.35 7.44
CA PHE A 145 -10.27 18.31 6.95
C PHE A 145 -9.52 16.98 6.91
N ASP A 146 -9.88 16.06 7.81
CA ASP A 146 -9.37 14.70 7.87
C ASP A 146 -10.49 13.70 7.57
N PRO A 147 -10.79 13.44 6.28
CA PRO A 147 -11.90 12.59 5.89
C PRO A 147 -11.62 11.13 6.20
N TRP A 148 -12.69 10.39 6.48
CA TRP A 148 -12.65 8.95 6.48
C TRP A 148 -12.86 8.41 5.06
N TYR A 149 -11.90 7.63 4.57
CA TYR A 149 -11.94 7.06 3.22
C TYR A 149 -12.56 5.67 3.24
N ILE A 150 -13.44 5.40 2.28
CA ILE A 150 -14.06 4.10 2.05
C ILE A 150 -14.07 3.73 0.56
N GLY A 151 -14.30 2.46 0.28
CA GLY A 151 -14.27 1.95 -1.10
C GLY A 151 -12.86 1.58 -1.55
N TYR A 152 -12.78 0.97 -2.70
CA TYR A 152 -11.53 0.56 -3.34
C TYR A 152 -10.61 -0.27 -2.41
N GLY A 153 -11.22 -1.17 -1.64
CA GLY A 153 -10.54 -2.01 -0.64
C GLY A 153 -10.72 -1.55 0.81
N MET A 154 -10.92 -0.25 1.05
CA MET A 154 -11.13 0.34 2.37
C MET A 154 -12.57 0.14 2.86
N ASP A 155 -12.73 -0.13 4.15
CA ASP A 155 -14.03 -0.33 4.80
C ASP A 155 -14.48 0.86 5.65
N ASP A 156 -15.78 0.86 5.91
CA ASP A 156 -16.36 1.67 6.97
C ASP A 156 -16.20 1.01 8.35
N GLU A 157 -16.71 1.65 9.39
CA GLU A 157 -16.69 1.15 10.78
C GLU A 157 -17.37 -0.21 10.99
N ASN A 158 -18.24 -0.62 10.05
CA ASN A 158 -18.99 -1.89 10.07
C ASN A 158 -18.33 -2.97 9.20
N GLY A 159 -17.21 -2.67 8.55
CA GLY A 159 -16.51 -3.60 7.67
C GLY A 159 -17.09 -3.70 6.26
N HIS A 160 -17.93 -2.75 5.85
CA HIS A 160 -18.59 -2.73 4.54
C HIS A 160 -17.87 -1.81 3.54
N ASN A 161 -18.40 -1.74 2.33
CA ASN A 161 -18.00 -0.82 1.24
C ASN A 161 -16.63 -1.10 0.57
N ARG A 162 -15.88 -2.12 0.97
CA ARG A 162 -14.62 -2.48 0.30
C ARG A 162 -14.75 -2.77 -1.19
N ASN A 163 -15.95 -3.18 -1.63
CA ASN A 163 -16.26 -3.56 -3.01
C ASN A 163 -16.61 -2.39 -3.93
N LEU A 164 -16.65 -1.16 -3.44
CA LEU A 164 -16.89 0.01 -4.30
C LEU A 164 -15.71 0.18 -5.27
N SER A 165 -16.00 0.52 -6.52
CA SER A 165 -15.03 0.57 -7.61
C SER A 165 -14.04 1.73 -7.54
N THR A 166 -14.31 2.73 -6.67
CA THR A 166 -13.45 3.88 -6.47
C THR A 166 -13.47 4.36 -5.01
N ILE A 167 -12.76 5.45 -4.73
CA ILE A 167 -12.58 6.00 -3.39
C ILE A 167 -13.63 7.08 -3.11
N TYR A 168 -14.20 7.02 -1.92
CA TYR A 168 -15.18 7.99 -1.40
C TYR A 168 -14.73 8.48 -0.02
N THR A 169 -15.28 9.64 0.37
CA THR A 169 -15.16 10.22 1.73
C THR A 169 -16.51 10.25 2.45
N ILE A 170 -16.49 10.10 3.76
CA ILE A 170 -17.62 10.24 4.67
C ILE A 170 -17.28 11.08 5.88
#